data_b307fd53cb0a48233edc16881f4a3a1c
#
_entry.id   b307fd53cb0a48233edc16881f4a3a1c
#
_cell.length_a   1.000
_cell.length_b   1.000
_cell.length_c   1.000
_cell.angle_alpha   90.00
_cell.angle_beta   90.00
_cell.angle_gamma   90.00
#
_symmetry.space_group_name_H-M   'P 1'
#
loop_
_entity.id
_entity.type
_entity.pdbx_description
1 polymer ?
#
loop_
_entity_poly.entity_id
_entity_poly.type
_entity_poly.pdbx_seq_one_letter_code
_entity_poly.pdbx_strand_id
1 'polypeptide(L)'
;MASAARPGGRGGPKDRRRTNLVALVNGKSGGKQGEKLIAKIRKHVGDANVLDIVKGGPKAAFKAHAADGPNTRFIVCGGDGTVGWALQDLDAVRKEGILQQDVAIAVLPLGTGNDMARTLKCGGGYSGGKVLPMLKKAAVSDTQRLDRWKVFTLPKAQWCSSAK
;
A
#
# COMPACT_ATOMS: atom_id res chain seq x y z
N MET A 1 -23.68 -29.22 3.80
CA MET A 1 -22.29 -29.64 3.44
C MET A 1 -21.33 -28.63 4.03
N ALA A 2 -20.44 -29.08 4.88
CA ALA A 2 -19.63 -28.25 5.77
C ALA A 2 -18.53 -27.50 5.01
N SER A 3 -18.51 -26.17 5.18
CA SER A 3 -17.42 -25.28 4.72
C SER A 3 -16.21 -25.50 5.62
N ALA A 4 -15.14 -26.05 5.07
CA ALA A 4 -13.87 -26.21 5.78
C ALA A 4 -13.20 -24.86 5.97
N ALA A 5 -13.12 -24.39 7.21
CA ALA A 5 -12.31 -23.26 7.62
C ALA A 5 -10.83 -23.60 7.36
N ARG A 6 -10.14 -22.81 6.53
CA ARG A 6 -8.69 -22.92 6.35
C ARG A 6 -7.98 -22.41 7.61
N PRO A 7 -7.06 -23.19 8.20
CA PRO A 7 -6.31 -22.75 9.37
C PRO A 7 -5.43 -21.55 8.99
N GLY A 8 -5.55 -20.48 9.76
CA GLY A 8 -4.68 -19.31 9.69
C GLY A 8 -3.22 -19.71 9.92
N GLY A 9 -2.42 -19.69 8.87
CA GLY A 9 -0.99 -19.92 8.95
C GLY A 9 -0.35 -18.90 9.89
N ARG A 10 0.16 -19.37 11.03
CA ARG A 10 1.05 -18.59 11.89
C ARG A 10 2.30 -18.31 11.07
N GLY A 11 2.60 -17.04 10.82
CA GLY A 11 3.84 -16.65 10.16
C GLY A 11 5.03 -17.23 10.91
N GLY A 12 5.89 -17.94 10.19
CA GLY A 12 7.15 -18.47 10.72
C GLY A 12 8.06 -17.37 11.27
N PRO A 13 9.18 -17.71 11.93
CA PRO A 13 10.07 -16.76 12.58
C PRO A 13 10.50 -15.69 11.55
N LYS A 14 10.18 -14.43 11.83
CA LYS A 14 10.50 -13.29 10.97
C LYS A 14 12.01 -13.21 10.89
N ASP A 15 12.53 -13.47 9.69
CA ASP A 15 13.89 -13.09 9.36
C ASP A 15 13.99 -11.56 9.49
N ARG A 16 14.58 -11.09 10.56
CA ARG A 16 14.80 -9.68 10.88
C ARG A 16 15.89 -9.06 10.00
N ARG A 17 16.20 -9.68 8.85
CA ARG A 17 17.05 -9.07 7.85
C ARG A 17 16.43 -7.74 7.45
N ARG A 18 17.29 -6.79 7.25
CA ARG A 18 17.00 -5.37 6.98
C ARG A 18 15.83 -5.20 6.00
N THR A 19 14.68 -4.72 6.50
CA THR A 19 13.51 -4.41 5.67
C THR A 19 13.87 -3.31 4.69
N ASN A 20 13.70 -3.55 3.39
CA ASN A 20 13.76 -2.51 2.38
C ASN A 20 12.42 -1.75 2.40
N LEU A 21 12.45 -0.46 2.70
CA LEU A 21 11.24 0.37 2.80
C LEU A 21 11.19 1.33 1.63
N VAL A 22 10.18 1.21 0.78
CA VAL A 22 9.95 2.03 -0.41
C VAL A 22 8.73 2.93 -0.19
N ALA A 23 8.89 4.23 -0.36
CA ALA A 23 7.84 5.22 -0.17
C ALA A 23 7.24 5.68 -1.50
N LEU A 24 5.94 5.46 -1.67
CA LEU A 24 5.12 5.95 -2.77
C LEU A 24 4.39 7.21 -2.31
N VAL A 25 4.89 8.36 -2.67
CA VAL A 25 4.38 9.64 -2.15
C VAL A 25 3.54 10.35 -3.22
N ASN A 26 2.31 10.68 -2.89
CA ASN A 26 1.52 11.60 -3.71
C ASN A 26 1.87 13.05 -3.31
N GLY A 27 2.74 13.69 -4.10
CA GLY A 27 3.21 15.05 -3.85
C GLY A 27 2.10 16.09 -3.72
N LYS A 28 0.96 15.86 -4.38
CA LYS A 28 -0.20 16.77 -4.34
C LYS A 28 -1.13 16.57 -3.14
N SER A 29 -0.98 15.47 -2.38
CA SER A 29 -1.83 15.18 -1.23
C SER A 29 -1.58 16.12 -0.05
N GLY A 30 -2.63 16.31 0.76
CA GLY A 30 -2.55 17.08 2.01
C GLY A 30 -2.15 18.54 1.83
N GLY A 31 -2.66 19.24 0.81
CA GLY A 31 -2.32 20.66 0.58
C GLY A 31 -0.82 20.88 0.31
N LYS A 32 -0.20 20.03 -0.52
CA LYS A 32 1.23 20.04 -0.85
C LYS A 32 2.16 19.54 0.29
N GLN A 33 1.62 18.94 1.32
CA GLN A 33 2.45 18.29 2.35
C GLN A 33 3.28 17.13 1.79
N GLY A 34 2.79 16.48 0.72
CA GLY A 34 3.49 15.40 0.04
C GLY A 34 4.88 15.81 -0.46
N GLU A 35 5.04 16.98 -1.06
CA GLU A 35 6.35 17.47 -1.52
C GLU A 35 7.35 17.63 -0.37
N LYS A 36 6.92 18.22 0.75
CA LYS A 36 7.76 18.37 1.94
C LYS A 36 8.10 17.00 2.55
N LEU A 37 7.18 16.06 2.46
CA LEU A 37 7.34 14.71 2.99
C LEU A 37 8.39 13.91 2.19
N ILE A 38 8.42 14.05 0.86
CA ILE A 38 9.43 13.44 -0.02
C ILE A 38 10.84 13.75 0.51
N ALA A 39 11.15 15.04 0.73
CA ALA A 39 12.46 15.44 1.21
C ALA A 39 12.78 14.89 2.62
N LYS A 40 11.77 14.78 3.49
CA LYS A 40 11.95 14.21 4.83
C LYS A 40 12.20 12.70 4.78
N ILE A 41 11.46 11.95 3.95
CA ILE A 41 11.60 10.50 3.85
C ILE A 41 12.94 10.11 3.21
N ARG A 42 13.37 10.83 2.18
CA ARG A 42 14.66 10.60 1.50
C ARG A 42 15.86 10.53 2.45
N LYS A 43 15.86 11.39 3.46
CA LYS A 43 16.91 11.42 4.51
C LYS A 43 17.02 10.11 5.30
N HIS A 44 15.98 9.26 5.28
CA HIS A 44 15.93 8.05 6.11
C HIS A 44 16.01 6.76 5.30
N VAL A 45 15.48 6.74 4.07
CA VAL A 45 15.42 5.52 3.24
C VAL A 45 16.24 5.61 1.96
N GLY A 46 16.80 6.77 1.65
CA GLY A 46 17.58 7.04 0.44
C GLY A 46 16.70 7.48 -0.74
N ASP A 47 17.33 8.10 -1.73
CA ASP A 47 16.65 8.71 -2.87
C ASP A 47 15.95 7.67 -3.76
N ALA A 48 16.60 6.54 -4.01
CA ALA A 48 16.07 5.47 -4.86
C ALA A 48 14.76 4.88 -4.32
N ASN A 49 14.55 4.94 -3.01
CA ASN A 49 13.41 4.36 -2.33
C ASN A 49 12.24 5.36 -2.11
N VAL A 50 12.30 6.55 -2.71
CA VAL A 50 11.21 7.55 -2.56
C VAL A 50 10.76 8.01 -3.93
N LEU A 51 9.56 7.58 -4.31
CA LEU A 51 8.99 7.87 -5.62
C LEU A 51 7.77 8.80 -5.48
N ASP A 52 7.79 9.88 -6.25
CA ASP A 52 6.61 10.74 -6.43
C ASP A 52 5.69 10.10 -7.48
N ILE A 53 4.62 9.49 -7.00
CA ILE A 53 3.68 8.77 -7.87
C ILE A 53 2.84 9.69 -8.77
N VAL A 54 2.86 11.00 -8.55
CA VAL A 54 2.22 11.96 -9.48
C VAL A 54 2.91 11.94 -10.85
N LYS A 55 4.21 11.64 -10.88
CA LYS A 55 5.03 11.68 -12.11
C LYS A 55 5.02 10.37 -12.91
N GLY A 56 4.87 9.22 -12.26
CA GLY A 56 5.01 7.93 -12.94
C GLY A 56 3.97 6.88 -12.56
N GLY A 57 3.12 7.19 -11.61
CA GLY A 57 2.13 6.27 -11.05
C GLY A 57 2.73 5.22 -10.10
N PRO A 58 1.90 4.58 -9.29
CA PRO A 58 2.34 3.49 -8.42
C PRO A 58 2.87 2.29 -9.19
N LYS A 59 2.33 2.02 -10.39
CA LYS A 59 2.75 0.89 -11.24
C LYS A 59 4.23 0.95 -11.60
N ALA A 60 4.74 2.12 -11.94
CA ALA A 60 6.16 2.32 -12.25
C ALA A 60 7.04 2.03 -11.04
N ALA A 61 6.60 2.46 -9.86
CA ALA A 61 7.32 2.21 -8.61
C ALA A 61 7.37 0.71 -8.26
N PHE A 62 6.26 -0.02 -8.39
CA PHE A 62 6.25 -1.48 -8.17
C PHE A 62 7.15 -2.22 -9.14
N LYS A 63 7.19 -1.80 -10.41
CA LYS A 63 8.09 -2.38 -11.42
C LYS A 63 9.56 -2.14 -11.08
N ALA A 64 9.91 -0.93 -10.69
CA ALA A 64 11.29 -0.56 -10.33
C ALA A 64 11.84 -1.38 -9.15
N HIS A 65 10.97 -1.78 -8.23
CA HIS A 65 11.33 -2.52 -7.02
C HIS A 65 10.91 -4.00 -7.03
N ALA A 66 10.54 -4.54 -8.19
CA ALA A 66 10.07 -5.92 -8.31
C ALA A 66 11.14 -6.96 -7.95
N ALA A 67 12.42 -6.65 -8.16
CA ALA A 67 13.56 -7.53 -7.87
C ALA A 67 14.12 -7.39 -6.44
N ASP A 68 13.61 -6.47 -5.61
CA ASP A 68 14.17 -6.15 -4.29
C ASP A 68 13.96 -7.26 -3.22
N GLY A 69 13.21 -8.29 -3.58
CA GLY A 69 13.00 -9.46 -2.72
C GLY A 69 11.87 -9.32 -1.71
N PRO A 70 11.59 -10.40 -0.95
CA PRO A 70 10.37 -10.54 -0.13
C PRO A 70 10.35 -9.65 1.13
N ASN A 71 11.49 -9.07 1.50
CA ASN A 71 11.58 -8.16 2.65
C ASN A 71 11.26 -6.70 2.27
N THR A 72 10.84 -6.44 1.02
CA THR A 72 10.44 -5.10 0.59
C THR A 72 9.03 -4.77 1.08
N ARG A 73 8.90 -3.59 1.67
CA ARG A 73 7.62 -3.03 2.12
C ARG A 73 7.40 -1.68 1.48
N PHE A 74 6.17 -1.47 1.02
CA PHE A 74 5.79 -0.19 0.45
C PHE A 74 5.02 0.64 1.47
N ILE A 75 5.34 1.94 1.57
CA ILE A 75 4.58 2.92 2.32
C ILE A 75 3.88 3.85 1.33
N VAL A 76 2.56 3.83 1.31
CA VAL A 76 1.76 4.74 0.49
C VAL A 76 1.44 5.99 1.28
N CYS A 77 1.95 7.13 0.81
CA CYS A 77 1.78 8.43 1.45
C CYS A 77 0.73 9.24 0.69
N GLY A 78 -0.48 9.29 1.21
CA GLY A 78 -1.62 9.95 0.57
C GLY A 78 -2.93 9.74 1.31
N GLY A 79 -4.04 10.13 0.69
CA GLY A 79 -5.40 9.81 1.17
C GLY A 79 -5.89 8.47 0.59
N ASP A 80 -7.16 8.11 0.91
CA ASP A 80 -7.77 6.83 0.52
C ASP A 80 -7.75 6.60 -0.99
N GLY A 81 -7.99 7.65 -1.80
CA GLY A 81 -7.89 7.55 -3.26
C GLY A 81 -6.48 7.17 -3.75
N THR A 82 -5.43 7.68 -3.09
CA THR A 82 -4.05 7.31 -3.40
C THR A 82 -3.76 5.86 -3.04
N VAL A 83 -4.28 5.39 -1.92
CA VAL A 83 -4.16 3.99 -1.48
C VAL A 83 -4.89 3.07 -2.45
N GLY A 84 -6.13 3.43 -2.84
CA GLY A 84 -6.91 2.70 -3.83
C GLY A 84 -6.18 2.56 -5.17
N TRP A 85 -5.60 3.65 -5.67
CA TRP A 85 -4.79 3.64 -6.88
C TRP A 85 -3.57 2.71 -6.75
N ALA A 86 -2.82 2.81 -5.66
CA ALA A 86 -1.67 1.95 -5.42
C ALA A 86 -2.06 0.46 -5.37
N LEU A 87 -3.18 0.12 -4.73
CA LEU A 87 -3.67 -1.26 -4.66
C LEU A 87 -4.12 -1.79 -6.02
N GLN A 88 -4.77 -0.95 -6.85
CA GLN A 88 -5.16 -1.31 -8.21
C GLN A 88 -3.94 -1.60 -9.09
N ASP A 89 -2.92 -0.74 -9.02
CA ASP A 89 -1.69 -0.90 -9.78
C ASP A 89 -0.87 -2.11 -9.30
N LEU A 90 -0.89 -2.40 -8.00
CA LEU A 90 -0.30 -3.63 -7.44
C LEU A 90 -0.94 -4.89 -8.04
N ASP A 91 -2.26 -4.91 -8.16
CA ASP A 91 -2.96 -6.02 -8.81
C ASP A 91 -2.58 -6.17 -10.28
N ALA A 92 -2.42 -5.06 -10.98
CA ALA A 92 -2.02 -5.05 -12.38
C ALA A 92 -0.63 -5.66 -12.56
N VAL A 93 0.37 -5.24 -11.78
CA VAL A 93 1.74 -5.78 -11.88
C VAL A 93 1.83 -7.25 -11.46
N ARG A 94 0.98 -7.70 -10.53
CA ARG A 94 0.86 -9.12 -10.16
C ARG A 94 0.28 -9.95 -11.30
N LYS A 95 -0.78 -9.47 -11.95
CA LYS A 95 -1.38 -10.14 -13.12
C LYS A 95 -0.41 -10.23 -14.30
N GLU A 96 0.44 -9.21 -14.46
CA GLU A 96 1.49 -9.19 -15.47
C GLU A 96 2.68 -10.13 -15.13
N GLY A 97 2.67 -10.79 -13.96
CA GLY A 97 3.75 -11.66 -13.52
C GLY A 97 5.05 -10.93 -13.13
N ILE A 98 5.01 -9.60 -13.06
CA ILE A 98 6.19 -8.76 -12.78
C ILE A 98 6.56 -8.84 -11.29
N LEU A 99 5.56 -8.81 -10.40
CA LEU A 99 5.74 -8.90 -8.97
C LEU A 99 5.12 -10.21 -8.48
N GLN A 100 5.94 -11.23 -8.27
CA GLN A 100 5.48 -12.56 -7.88
C GLN A 100 5.37 -12.74 -6.37
N GLN A 101 6.11 -11.96 -5.61
CA GLN A 101 6.14 -12.03 -4.15
C GLN A 101 5.00 -11.26 -3.49
N ASP A 102 4.59 -11.72 -2.32
CA ASP A 102 3.69 -10.95 -1.46
C ASP A 102 4.44 -9.76 -0.85
N VAL A 103 3.98 -8.56 -1.14
CA VAL A 103 4.53 -7.33 -0.56
C VAL A 103 3.56 -6.74 0.47
N ALA A 104 4.11 -6.21 1.55
CA ALA A 104 3.33 -5.50 2.54
C ALA A 104 3.19 -4.03 2.17
N ILE A 105 1.97 -3.50 2.35
CA ILE A 105 1.68 -2.08 2.18
C ILE A 105 1.33 -1.46 3.53
N ALA A 106 2.03 -0.40 3.89
CA ALA A 106 1.66 0.49 5.00
C ALA A 106 1.09 1.80 4.44
N VAL A 107 0.31 2.51 5.24
CA VAL A 107 -0.26 3.80 4.85
C VAL A 107 0.27 4.91 5.75
N LEU A 108 0.75 5.99 5.13
CA LEU A 108 1.02 7.26 5.80
C LEU A 108 -0.05 8.26 5.35
N PRO A 109 -1.03 8.55 6.21
CA PRO A 109 -2.21 9.31 5.81
C PRO A 109 -1.91 10.80 5.63
N LEU A 110 -2.20 11.35 4.45
CA LEU A 110 -2.09 12.78 4.13
C LEU A 110 -3.43 13.42 3.76
N GLY A 111 -4.46 12.62 3.54
CA GLY A 111 -5.80 13.08 3.15
C GLY A 111 -6.65 13.50 4.36
N THR A 112 -7.90 13.84 4.09
CA THR A 112 -8.88 14.25 5.10
C THR A 112 -9.63 13.04 5.69
N GLY A 113 -10.08 12.11 4.86
CA GLY A 113 -10.82 10.91 5.28
C GLY A 113 -9.91 9.92 6.00
N ASN A 114 -8.95 9.37 5.28
CA ASN A 114 -7.95 8.40 5.77
C ASN A 114 -8.56 7.17 6.46
N ASP A 115 -9.68 6.65 5.94
CA ASP A 115 -10.41 5.55 6.57
C ASP A 115 -9.63 4.25 6.52
N MET A 116 -8.94 3.98 5.42
CA MET A 116 -8.03 2.84 5.31
C MET A 116 -6.90 2.92 6.35
N ALA A 117 -6.29 4.08 6.52
CA ALA A 117 -5.21 4.26 7.50
C ALA A 117 -5.70 4.05 8.93
N ARG A 118 -6.91 4.50 9.27
CA ARG A 118 -7.53 4.27 10.58
C ARG A 118 -7.81 2.80 10.81
N THR A 119 -8.41 2.11 9.84
CA THR A 119 -8.69 0.67 9.88
C THR A 119 -7.43 -0.15 10.09
N LEU A 120 -6.32 0.21 9.41
CA LEU A 120 -5.02 -0.44 9.55
C LEU A 120 -4.22 0.03 10.77
N LYS A 121 -4.79 0.87 11.63
CA LYS A 121 -4.12 1.45 12.82
C LYS A 121 -2.84 2.22 12.47
N CYS A 122 -2.78 2.79 11.26
CA CYS A 122 -1.67 3.63 10.80
C CYS A 122 -1.78 5.10 11.26
N GLY A 123 -2.87 5.46 11.95
CA GLY A 123 -3.16 6.82 12.40
C GLY A 123 -4.19 7.55 11.54
N GLY A 124 -4.67 8.68 12.01
CA GLY A 124 -5.73 9.48 11.36
C GLY A 124 -5.23 10.59 10.43
N GLY A 125 -3.95 10.95 10.49
CA GLY A 125 -3.39 12.01 9.65
C GLY A 125 -1.95 12.36 10.02
N TYR A 126 -1.21 12.86 9.05
CA TYR A 126 0.13 13.39 9.25
C TYR A 126 0.08 14.92 9.34
N SER A 127 0.43 15.48 10.49
CA SER A 127 0.36 16.91 10.78
C SER A 127 1.70 17.64 10.62
N GLY A 128 2.65 17.06 9.88
CA GLY A 128 3.94 17.73 9.61
C GLY A 128 5.07 17.40 10.59
N GLY A 129 4.85 16.53 11.55
CA GLY A 129 5.82 16.13 12.57
C GLY A 129 7.01 15.28 12.07
N LYS A 130 7.61 14.53 12.99
CA LYS A 130 8.70 13.60 12.69
C LYS A 130 8.17 12.39 11.93
N VAL A 131 8.78 12.08 10.78
CA VAL A 131 8.39 10.93 9.93
C VAL A 131 9.04 9.62 10.37
N LEU A 132 10.23 9.69 10.98
CA LEU A 132 11.01 8.50 11.34
C LEU A 132 10.26 7.48 12.23
N PRO A 133 9.47 7.85 13.24
CA PRO A 133 8.71 6.88 14.01
C PRO A 133 7.70 6.10 13.16
N MET A 134 7.07 6.76 12.17
CA MET A 134 6.12 6.12 11.26
C MET A 134 6.82 5.14 10.31
N LEU A 135 7.98 5.53 9.77
CA LEU A 135 8.81 4.63 8.94
C LEU A 135 9.27 3.41 9.73
N LYS A 136 9.78 3.60 10.95
CA LYS A 136 10.18 2.49 11.84
C LYS A 136 9.01 1.56 12.12
N LYS A 137 7.83 2.10 12.45
CA LYS A 137 6.63 1.30 12.67
C LYS A 137 6.28 0.49 11.42
N ALA A 138 6.24 1.10 10.24
CA ALA A 138 5.95 0.42 8.98
C ALA A 138 6.96 -0.71 8.67
N ALA A 139 8.24 -0.50 9.01
CA ALA A 139 9.28 -1.50 8.78
C ALA A 139 9.14 -2.77 9.64
N VAL A 140 8.61 -2.66 10.87
CA VAL A 140 8.60 -3.77 11.84
C VAL A 140 7.21 -4.32 12.16
N SER A 141 6.14 -3.61 11.79
CA SER A 141 4.77 -4.04 12.11
C SER A 141 4.42 -5.38 11.48
N ASP A 142 3.55 -6.11 12.14
CA ASP A 142 2.94 -7.31 11.57
C ASP A 142 2.09 -6.98 10.36
N THR A 143 2.04 -7.92 9.42
CA THR A 143 1.20 -7.80 8.24
C THR A 143 -0.15 -8.45 8.50
N GLN A 144 -1.22 -7.81 8.03
CA GLN A 144 -2.57 -8.34 8.06
C GLN A 144 -3.07 -8.48 6.63
N ARG A 145 -3.72 -9.59 6.32
CA ARG A 145 -4.40 -9.74 5.03
C ARG A 145 -5.64 -8.85 5.01
N LEU A 146 -5.85 -8.16 3.89
CA LEU A 146 -6.99 -7.30 3.66
C LEU A 146 -7.82 -7.90 2.53
N ASP A 147 -9.09 -8.21 2.83
CA ASP A 147 -10.06 -8.60 1.81
C ASP A 147 -10.45 -7.39 0.98
N ARG A 148 -10.54 -7.62 -0.34
CA ARG A 148 -10.94 -6.58 -1.29
C ARG A 148 -12.09 -7.07 -2.13
N TRP A 149 -13.12 -6.24 -2.23
CA TRP A 149 -14.34 -6.53 -2.97
C TRP A 149 -14.36 -5.74 -4.27
N LYS A 150 -14.75 -6.38 -5.35
CA LYS A 150 -15.02 -5.70 -6.60
C LYS A 150 -16.52 -5.67 -6.83
N VAL A 151 -17.09 -4.47 -6.87
CA VAL A 151 -18.51 -4.27 -7.14
C VAL A 151 -18.70 -4.01 -8.62
N PHE A 152 -19.61 -4.74 -9.23
CA PHE A 152 -20.02 -4.53 -10.61
C PHE A 152 -21.47 -4.05 -10.61
N THR A 153 -21.75 -3.00 -11.36
CA THR A 153 -23.12 -2.56 -11.64
C THR A 153 -23.54 -3.04 -13.00
N LEU A 154 -24.65 -3.77 -13.08
CA LEU A 154 -25.22 -4.24 -14.34
C LEU A 154 -26.56 -3.54 -14.58
N PRO A 155 -26.93 -3.22 -15.84
CA PRO A 155 -28.27 -2.77 -16.17
C PRO A 155 -29.32 -3.80 -15.71
N LYS A 156 -30.46 -3.31 -15.20
CA LYS A 156 -31.55 -4.16 -14.64
C LYS A 156 -31.95 -5.32 -15.55
N ALA A 157 -31.92 -5.13 -16.88
CA ALA A 157 -32.24 -6.17 -17.85
C ALA A 157 -31.28 -7.37 -17.85
N GLN A 158 -30.02 -7.21 -17.39
CA GLN A 158 -29.04 -8.28 -17.35
C GLN A 158 -29.10 -9.08 -16.03
N TRP A 159 -29.75 -8.57 -14.99
CA TRP A 159 -29.93 -9.27 -13.72
C TRP A 159 -30.84 -10.49 -13.83
N CYS A 160 -31.87 -10.43 -14.71
CA CYS A 160 -32.83 -11.52 -14.88
C CYS A 160 -32.30 -12.70 -15.71
N SER A 161 -31.21 -12.54 -16.45
CA SER A 161 -30.65 -13.61 -17.29
C SER A 161 -29.58 -14.45 -16.58
N SER A 162 -29.03 -14.01 -15.45
CA SER A 162 -27.98 -14.70 -14.69
C SER A 162 -28.51 -15.55 -13.53
N ALA A 163 -29.81 -15.58 -13.29
CA ALA A 163 -30.46 -16.31 -12.20
C ALA A 163 -31.13 -17.64 -12.65
N LYS A 164 -30.52 -18.33 -13.64
CA LYS A 164 -30.91 -19.68 -14.04
C LYS A 164 -29.82 -20.69 -13.73
#